data_9c225f999de42169fc17d3e7bf7aab28
#
_entry.id   9c225f999de42169fc17d3e7bf7aab28
#
_cell.length_a   1.000
_cell.length_b   1.000
_cell.length_c   1.000
_cell.angle_alpha   90.00
_cell.angle_beta   90.00
_cell.angle_gamma   90.00
#
_symmetry.space_group_name_H-M   'P 1'
#
loop_
_entity.id
_entity.type
_entity.pdbx_description
1 polymer ?
#
loop_
_entity_poly.entity_id
_entity_poly.type
_entity_poly.pdbx_seq_one_letter_code
_entity_poly.pdbx_strand_id
1 'polypeptide(L)'
;MTQTVTHFLPDGAPRLDRFLADSYPELARSRWDAWVRAGNVRVNGEVVLKAGTRVRAGATVETEMPDPVPPALHLQPEAIDLPTLFEDSHLWIVDKPAGMVVHPGPGHPSGTVLNALLGRLHAPAVETEALPEDDEDEVPAVIWPGLVHRLDRYTTGCLAMAKDVGSQQSLQLQFKDRTVEKRYLALVRMSRKLPEVGSVLVDQPIARHRVDRLRMAVNAAGRPSQTRVKLLAQACGLALVECELLTGRTHQIRLHLSHLGAPILGDPMYGGAPGWRDSEKQAFPCPHPMLHAWKLSINHPGDDRRMDFIAPLPEAYRVVLAKLGIAIP
;
A
#
# COMPACT_ATOMS: atom_id res chain seq x y z
N MET A 1 7.40 26.29 23.08
CA MET A 1 7.42 26.09 24.55
C MET A 1 6.98 24.67 24.79
N THR A 2 7.88 23.81 25.25
CA THR A 2 7.57 22.40 25.56
C THR A 2 6.69 22.37 26.81
N GLN A 3 5.44 21.94 26.68
CA GLN A 3 4.54 21.81 27.81
C GLN A 3 4.68 20.39 28.37
N THR A 4 5.18 20.27 29.62
CA THR A 4 5.18 18.99 30.33
C THR A 4 3.79 18.76 30.92
N VAL A 5 3.19 17.62 30.61
CA VAL A 5 1.89 17.24 31.13
C VAL A 5 2.05 16.03 32.02
N THR A 6 1.41 16.07 33.18
CA THR A 6 1.44 14.99 34.16
C THR A 6 0.03 14.41 34.34
N HIS A 7 -0.10 13.10 34.16
CA HIS A 7 -1.36 12.39 34.36
C HIS A 7 -1.26 11.42 35.53
N PHE A 8 -2.31 11.37 36.32
CA PHE A 8 -2.49 10.38 37.35
C PHE A 8 -3.52 9.33 36.89
N LEU A 9 -3.14 8.04 36.84
CA LEU A 9 -4.06 6.99 36.43
C LEU A 9 -4.93 6.53 37.60
N PRO A 10 -6.25 6.78 37.57
CA PRO A 10 -7.13 6.38 38.68
C PRO A 10 -7.36 4.88 38.74
N ASP A 11 -7.51 4.19 37.58
CA ASP A 11 -7.88 2.77 37.52
C ASP A 11 -7.22 2.03 36.33
N GLY A 12 -6.94 0.74 36.53
CA GLY A 12 -6.53 -0.18 35.48
C GLY A 12 -5.04 -0.26 35.20
N ALA A 13 -4.68 -1.08 34.23
CA ALA A 13 -3.31 -1.23 33.72
C ALA A 13 -3.30 -1.16 32.19
N PRO A 14 -3.69 -0.02 31.59
CA PRO A 14 -3.67 0.12 30.14
C PRO A 14 -2.23 0.09 29.63
N ARG A 15 -2.08 -0.18 28.35
CA ARG A 15 -0.78 0.05 27.67
C ARG A 15 -0.52 1.54 27.58
N LEU A 16 0.72 1.95 27.79
CA LEU A 16 1.14 3.35 27.81
C LEU A 16 0.77 4.08 26.50
N ASP A 17 1.04 3.44 25.35
CA ASP A 17 0.71 3.97 24.05
C ASP A 17 -0.81 4.19 23.83
N ARG A 18 -1.63 3.30 24.40
CA ARG A 18 -3.09 3.43 24.34
C ARG A 18 -3.59 4.50 25.29
N PHE A 19 -3.09 4.50 26.52
CA PHE A 19 -3.46 5.52 27.52
C PHE A 19 -3.19 6.94 26.99
N LEU A 20 -2.01 7.17 26.39
CA LEU A 20 -1.65 8.46 25.82
C LEU A 20 -2.53 8.83 24.61
N ALA A 21 -2.84 7.89 23.73
CA ALA A 21 -3.74 8.14 22.61
C ALA A 21 -5.20 8.40 23.05
N ASP A 22 -5.67 7.72 24.07
CA ASP A 22 -7.01 7.95 24.64
C ASP A 22 -7.09 9.31 25.38
N SER A 23 -5.97 9.76 25.99
CA SER A 23 -5.86 11.07 26.66
C SER A 23 -5.71 12.24 25.70
N TYR A 24 -5.18 12.00 24.50
CA TYR A 24 -4.89 13.00 23.48
C TYR A 24 -5.36 12.50 22.11
N PRO A 25 -6.68 12.51 21.85
CA PRO A 25 -7.27 11.94 20.64
C PRO A 25 -6.84 12.66 19.33
N GLU A 26 -6.29 13.87 19.44
CA GLU A 26 -5.70 14.63 18.33
C GLU A 26 -4.37 14.04 17.81
N LEU A 27 -3.73 13.17 18.58
CA LEU A 27 -2.48 12.52 18.21
C LEU A 27 -2.66 11.03 17.97
N ALA A 28 -2.26 10.56 16.79
CA ALA A 28 -2.34 9.15 16.45
C ALA A 28 -1.51 8.28 17.41
N ARG A 29 -2.01 7.08 17.74
CA ARG A 29 -1.33 6.13 18.63
C ARG A 29 0.08 5.74 18.16
N SER A 30 0.30 5.67 16.86
CA SER A 30 1.62 5.40 16.26
C SER A 30 2.64 6.48 16.62
N ARG A 31 2.20 7.71 16.76
CA ARG A 31 3.03 8.84 17.18
C ARG A 31 3.43 8.70 18.65
N TRP A 32 2.51 8.31 19.50
CA TRP A 32 2.82 8.02 20.90
C TRP A 32 3.79 6.84 21.05
N ASP A 33 3.67 5.80 20.21
CA ASP A 33 4.66 4.70 20.17
C ASP A 33 6.08 5.22 19.86
N ALA A 34 6.20 6.06 18.82
CA ALA A 34 7.49 6.66 18.46
C ALA A 34 8.03 7.60 19.57
N TRP A 35 7.15 8.39 20.18
CA TRP A 35 7.51 9.35 21.23
C TRP A 35 8.01 8.65 22.50
N VAL A 36 7.36 7.56 22.90
CA VAL A 36 7.80 6.71 24.02
C VAL A 36 9.17 6.08 23.72
N ARG A 37 9.37 5.55 22.50
CA ARG A 37 10.65 4.95 22.10
C ARG A 37 11.80 5.95 22.06
N ALA A 38 11.50 7.21 21.78
CA ALA A 38 12.47 8.30 21.82
C ALA A 38 12.86 8.73 23.26
N GLY A 39 12.23 8.16 24.28
CA GLY A 39 12.56 8.44 25.69
C GLY A 39 11.88 9.68 26.27
N ASN A 40 10.86 10.21 25.59
CA ASN A 40 10.16 11.44 25.97
C ASN A 40 9.03 11.24 26.98
N VAL A 41 8.85 10.00 27.47
CA VAL A 41 7.81 9.66 28.45
C VAL A 41 8.44 9.02 29.67
N ARG A 42 8.02 9.49 30.85
CA ARG A 42 8.42 8.93 32.15
C ARG A 42 7.20 8.36 32.86
N VAL A 43 7.41 7.27 33.58
CA VAL A 43 6.41 6.68 34.45
C VAL A 43 7.02 6.60 35.85
N ASN A 44 6.42 7.29 36.82
CA ASN A 44 6.94 7.46 38.18
C ASN A 44 8.39 8.00 38.20
N GLY A 45 8.70 8.95 37.29
CA GLY A 45 10.02 9.57 37.14
C GLY A 45 11.03 8.78 36.32
N GLU A 46 10.76 7.51 35.95
CA GLU A 46 11.65 6.68 35.14
C GLU A 46 11.30 6.75 33.66
N VAL A 47 12.31 6.87 32.78
CA VAL A 47 12.12 6.89 31.32
C VAL A 47 11.66 5.52 30.83
N VAL A 48 10.57 5.49 30.06
CA VAL A 48 10.03 4.28 29.46
C VAL A 48 10.30 4.28 27.95
N LEU A 49 11.00 3.26 27.45
CA LEU A 49 11.32 3.11 26.02
C LEU A 49 10.40 2.12 25.30
N LYS A 50 9.51 1.44 26.01
CA LYS A 50 8.61 0.43 25.43
C LYS A 50 7.16 0.92 25.51
N ALA A 51 6.59 1.34 24.37
CA ALA A 51 5.24 1.89 24.28
C ALA A 51 4.13 0.93 24.77
N GLY A 52 4.36 -0.38 24.65
CA GLY A 52 3.45 -1.41 25.16
C GLY A 52 3.53 -1.68 26.66
N THR A 53 4.34 -0.94 27.43
CA THR A 53 4.43 -1.07 28.90
C THR A 53 3.06 -0.85 29.52
N ARG A 54 2.65 -1.75 30.43
CA ARG A 54 1.42 -1.59 31.20
C ARG A 54 1.68 -0.66 32.38
N VAL A 55 0.84 0.36 32.50
CA VAL A 55 0.94 1.37 33.57
C VAL A 55 -0.06 1.01 34.68
N ARG A 56 0.43 0.85 35.91
CA ARG A 56 -0.40 0.47 37.06
C ARG A 56 -1.27 1.65 37.53
N ALA A 57 -2.42 1.35 38.15
CA ALA A 57 -3.21 2.36 38.83
C ALA A 57 -2.37 3.10 39.87
N GLY A 58 -2.58 4.39 39.99
CA GLY A 58 -1.81 5.28 40.86
C GLY A 58 -0.45 5.73 40.33
N ALA A 59 -0.03 5.26 39.13
CA ALA A 59 1.21 5.72 38.55
C ALA A 59 1.06 7.15 37.98
N THR A 60 2.14 7.90 38.05
CA THR A 60 2.27 9.22 37.40
C THR A 60 2.93 9.03 36.05
N VAL A 61 2.27 9.50 34.99
CA VAL A 61 2.81 9.54 33.63
C VAL A 61 3.16 10.97 33.28
N GLU A 62 4.41 11.23 33.02
CA GLU A 62 4.92 12.53 32.63
C GLU A 62 5.38 12.46 31.18
N THR A 63 4.96 13.41 30.36
CA THR A 63 5.43 13.53 28.98
C THR A 63 5.57 14.99 28.59
N GLU A 64 6.59 15.29 27.81
CA GLU A 64 6.58 16.50 27.02
C GLU A 64 5.61 16.28 25.86
N MET A 65 4.73 17.25 25.61
CA MET A 65 3.82 17.13 24.47
C MET A 65 4.63 17.07 23.18
N PRO A 66 4.43 16.06 22.34
CA PRO A 66 4.99 16.08 21.00
C PRO A 66 4.51 17.34 20.29
N ASP A 67 5.39 17.99 19.55
CA ASP A 67 4.95 19.09 18.70
C ASP A 67 3.69 18.68 17.94
N PRO A 68 2.64 19.52 17.92
CA PRO A 68 1.34 19.12 17.38
C PRO A 68 1.37 18.68 15.90
N VAL A 69 2.45 18.96 15.21
CA VAL A 69 2.62 18.58 13.81
C VAL A 69 3.78 17.58 13.69
N PRO A 70 3.59 16.36 13.11
CA PRO A 70 4.71 15.64 12.51
C PRO A 70 5.41 16.62 11.57
N PRO A 71 6.74 16.48 11.32
CA PRO A 71 7.33 17.29 10.28
C PRO A 71 6.47 17.12 9.05
N ALA A 72 5.72 18.17 8.72
CA ALA A 72 4.82 18.16 7.59
C ALA A 72 5.65 17.71 6.40
N LEU A 73 5.22 16.67 5.71
CA LEU A 73 5.83 16.30 4.46
C LEU A 73 5.53 17.46 3.50
N HIS A 74 6.55 18.27 3.23
CA HIS A 74 6.44 19.34 2.25
C HIS A 74 6.40 18.70 0.87
N LEU A 75 5.19 18.48 0.37
CA LEU A 75 4.99 18.01 -1.00
C LEU A 75 5.29 19.16 -1.96
N GLN A 76 6.37 19.03 -2.70
CA GLN A 76 6.73 19.96 -3.76
C GLN A 76 6.15 19.49 -5.09
N PRO A 77 5.61 20.38 -5.93
CA PRO A 77 5.26 20.05 -7.30
C PRO A 77 6.54 19.73 -8.09
N GLU A 78 6.50 18.63 -8.85
CA GLU A 78 7.61 18.23 -9.69
C GLU A 78 7.15 17.95 -11.12
N ALA A 79 7.93 18.41 -12.11
CA ALA A 79 7.66 18.16 -13.52
C ALA A 79 8.10 16.72 -13.88
N ILE A 80 7.35 15.73 -13.42
CA ILE A 80 7.58 14.32 -13.73
C ILE A 80 6.57 13.89 -14.79
N ASP A 81 7.07 13.45 -15.94
CA ASP A 81 6.23 12.89 -16.99
C ASP A 81 5.89 11.43 -16.69
N LEU A 82 4.59 11.13 -16.59
CA LEU A 82 4.07 9.78 -16.38
C LEU A 82 3.27 9.35 -17.61
N PRO A 83 3.46 8.10 -18.10
CA PRO A 83 2.64 7.57 -19.17
C PRO A 83 1.17 7.67 -18.81
N THR A 84 0.42 8.46 -19.57
CA THR A 84 -0.99 8.77 -19.34
C THR A 84 -1.86 7.80 -20.12
N LEU A 85 -2.76 7.10 -19.45
CA LEU A 85 -3.79 6.25 -20.09
C LEU A 85 -5.06 7.03 -20.39
N PHE A 86 -5.41 7.96 -19.51
CA PHE A 86 -6.54 8.86 -19.66
C PHE A 86 -6.35 10.12 -18.83
N GLU A 87 -6.82 11.25 -19.33
CA GLU A 87 -6.87 12.50 -18.59
C GLU A 87 -8.00 13.40 -19.07
N ASP A 88 -8.71 14.01 -18.10
CA ASP A 88 -9.66 15.09 -18.34
C ASP A 88 -9.61 16.15 -17.23
N SER A 89 -10.69 16.91 -17.01
CA SER A 89 -10.76 17.91 -15.93
C SER A 89 -10.87 17.31 -14.52
N HIS A 90 -11.33 16.06 -14.38
CA HIS A 90 -11.66 15.42 -13.11
C HIS A 90 -10.70 14.29 -12.72
N LEU A 91 -10.15 13.61 -13.71
CA LEU A 91 -9.47 12.33 -13.55
C LEU A 91 -8.15 12.30 -14.32
N TRP A 92 -7.14 11.71 -13.72
CA TRP A 92 -5.89 11.36 -14.38
C TRP A 92 -5.54 9.90 -14.07
N ILE A 93 -5.51 9.05 -15.10
CA ILE A 93 -5.12 7.65 -15.03
C ILE A 93 -3.75 7.49 -15.67
N VAL A 94 -2.81 6.95 -14.92
CA VAL A 94 -1.44 6.72 -15.40
C VAL A 94 -1.10 5.24 -15.43
N ASP A 95 -0.16 4.88 -16.30
CA ASP A 95 0.56 3.61 -16.23
C ASP A 95 1.80 3.82 -15.34
N LYS A 96 1.66 3.52 -14.04
CA LYS A 96 2.73 3.74 -13.07
C LYS A 96 3.95 2.87 -13.38
N PRO A 97 5.15 3.44 -13.56
CA PRO A 97 6.36 2.66 -13.77
C PRO A 97 6.81 1.92 -12.49
N ALA A 98 7.61 0.86 -12.67
CA ALA A 98 8.29 0.20 -11.56
C ALA A 98 9.31 1.13 -10.88
N GLY A 99 9.48 0.95 -9.56
CA GLY A 99 10.46 1.73 -8.78
C GLY A 99 9.94 3.04 -8.22
N MET A 100 8.87 3.59 -8.76
CA MET A 100 8.26 4.83 -8.28
C MET A 100 7.28 4.55 -7.14
N VAL A 101 7.42 5.28 -6.04
CA VAL A 101 6.46 5.28 -4.94
C VAL A 101 5.31 6.25 -5.22
N VAL A 102 4.13 5.95 -4.68
CA VAL A 102 2.93 6.75 -4.95
C VAL A 102 2.95 8.06 -4.15
N HIS A 103 3.33 8.01 -2.89
CA HIS A 103 3.38 9.18 -1.99
C HIS A 103 4.72 9.23 -1.26
N PRO A 104 5.17 10.41 -0.82
CA PRO A 104 6.37 10.55 -0.01
C PRO A 104 6.31 9.74 1.29
N GLY A 105 7.48 9.27 1.72
CA GLY A 105 7.66 8.49 2.93
C GLY A 105 9.14 8.37 3.29
N PRO A 106 9.47 7.60 4.33
CA PRO A 106 10.86 7.38 4.73
C PRO A 106 11.73 6.88 3.57
N GLY A 107 12.82 7.60 3.27
CA GLY A 107 13.72 7.29 2.16
C GLY A 107 13.26 7.75 0.76
N HIS A 108 12.06 8.32 0.64
CA HIS A 108 11.51 8.85 -0.62
C HIS A 108 10.73 10.14 -0.38
N PRO A 109 11.41 11.27 -0.06
CA PRO A 109 10.74 12.53 0.24
C PRO A 109 10.21 13.24 -1.02
N SER A 110 10.66 12.84 -2.20
CA SER A 110 10.37 13.46 -3.50
C SER A 110 10.36 12.40 -4.61
N GLY A 111 10.10 12.79 -5.85
CA GLY A 111 10.07 11.89 -7.00
C GLY A 111 8.90 10.92 -6.98
N THR A 112 7.79 11.26 -6.34
CA THR A 112 6.63 10.39 -6.18
C THR A 112 5.53 10.73 -7.20
N VAL A 113 4.56 9.81 -7.36
CA VAL A 113 3.39 10.08 -8.20
C VAL A 113 2.64 11.32 -7.72
N LEU A 114 2.59 11.54 -6.41
CA LEU A 114 1.92 12.69 -5.82
C LEU A 114 2.64 14.02 -6.14
N ASN A 115 3.98 14.02 -6.18
CA ASN A 115 4.76 15.17 -6.66
C ASN A 115 4.47 15.46 -8.14
N ALA A 116 4.36 14.42 -8.97
CA ALA A 116 3.98 14.54 -10.38
C ALA A 116 2.57 15.14 -10.56
N LEU A 117 1.61 14.70 -9.74
CA LEU A 117 0.24 15.23 -9.78
C LEU A 117 0.21 16.72 -9.41
N LEU A 118 0.92 17.13 -8.36
CA LEU A 118 1.07 18.55 -8.01
C LEU A 118 1.64 19.38 -9.15
N GLY A 119 2.71 18.88 -9.78
CA GLY A 119 3.30 19.53 -10.96
C GLY A 119 2.31 19.63 -12.11
N ARG A 120 1.54 18.56 -12.36
CA ARG A 120 0.52 18.51 -13.43
C ARG A 120 -0.63 19.48 -13.20
N LEU A 121 -1.03 19.68 -11.95
CA LEU A 121 -2.09 20.62 -11.55
C LEU A 121 -1.60 22.07 -11.43
N HIS A 122 -0.31 22.32 -11.59
CA HIS A 122 0.33 23.59 -11.25
C HIS A 122 -0.04 24.06 -9.83
N ALA A 123 -0.21 23.10 -8.92
CA ALA A 123 -0.61 23.36 -7.56
C ALA A 123 0.58 23.89 -6.73
N PRO A 124 0.34 24.72 -5.69
CA PRO A 124 1.40 25.11 -4.77
C PRO A 124 1.92 23.90 -3.99
N ALA A 125 3.06 24.07 -3.34
CA ALA A 125 3.54 23.12 -2.34
C ALA A 125 2.48 22.91 -1.25
N VAL A 126 2.30 21.66 -0.81
CA VAL A 126 1.30 21.29 0.19
C VAL A 126 1.98 20.65 1.39
N GLU A 127 1.57 21.06 2.57
CA GLU A 127 1.93 20.35 3.80
C GLU A 127 0.93 19.21 4.02
N THR A 128 1.43 18.00 4.19
CA THR A 128 0.61 16.82 4.44
C THR A 128 1.21 15.93 5.51
N GLU A 129 0.39 15.16 6.18
CA GLU A 129 0.85 14.11 7.08
C GLU A 129 1.30 12.86 6.31
N ALA A 130 2.21 12.08 6.91
CA ALA A 130 2.58 10.79 6.34
C ALA A 130 1.37 9.85 6.34
N LEU A 131 1.14 9.21 5.20
CA LEU A 131 0.06 8.22 5.08
C LEU A 131 0.29 7.03 6.01
N PRO A 132 -0.77 6.46 6.61
CA PRO A 132 -0.69 5.18 7.28
C PRO A 132 -0.19 4.12 6.31
N GLU A 133 0.84 3.36 6.70
CA GLU A 133 1.44 2.35 5.82
C GLU A 133 0.59 1.09 5.66
N ASP A 134 -0.47 0.90 6.47
CA ASP A 134 -1.13 -0.39 6.68
C ASP A 134 -2.38 -0.63 5.85
N ASP A 135 -2.93 0.38 5.17
CA ASP A 135 -4.21 0.24 4.47
C ASP A 135 -4.23 0.99 3.13
N GLU A 136 -4.36 0.25 2.02
CA GLU A 136 -4.48 0.85 0.68
C GLU A 136 -5.90 1.42 0.45
N ASP A 137 -6.91 0.90 1.14
CA ASP A 137 -8.30 1.34 1.03
C ASP A 137 -8.63 2.49 2.02
N GLU A 138 -7.76 2.76 3.01
CA GLU A 138 -7.89 3.90 3.92
C GLU A 138 -6.90 5.02 3.52
N VAL A 139 -7.11 5.63 2.38
CA VAL A 139 -6.51 6.94 2.11
C VAL A 139 -7.25 7.93 3.01
N PRO A 140 -6.56 8.63 3.94
CA PRO A 140 -7.22 9.59 4.82
C PRO A 140 -8.01 10.62 4.01
N ALA A 141 -9.17 11.00 4.51
CA ALA A 141 -10.15 11.84 3.82
C ALA A 141 -9.62 13.24 3.40
N VAL A 142 -8.38 13.59 3.70
CA VAL A 142 -7.86 14.96 3.61
C VAL A 142 -6.49 15.04 2.93
N ILE A 143 -6.05 14.04 2.15
CA ILE A 143 -4.84 14.24 1.36
C ILE A 143 -5.23 14.79 -0.01
N TRP A 144 -5.38 16.08 -0.07
CA TRP A 144 -5.26 16.80 -1.32
C TRP A 144 -3.76 17.00 -1.64
N PRO A 145 -3.34 16.74 -2.85
CA PRO A 145 -4.14 16.49 -4.03
C PRO A 145 -4.36 15.00 -4.35
N GLY A 146 -5.62 14.66 -4.60
CA GLY A 146 -6.11 13.68 -5.56
C GLY A 146 -5.75 12.21 -5.40
N LEU A 147 -5.06 11.77 -4.33
CA LEU A 147 -4.76 10.35 -4.12
C LEU A 147 -6.01 9.62 -3.62
N VAL A 148 -6.38 8.54 -4.31
CA VAL A 148 -7.58 7.74 -4.00
C VAL A 148 -7.28 6.27 -3.74
N HIS A 149 -6.13 5.78 -4.20
CA HIS A 149 -5.57 4.46 -3.89
C HIS A 149 -4.06 4.46 -4.14
N ARG A 150 -3.41 3.34 -3.85
CA ARG A 150 -1.96 3.21 -4.02
C ARG A 150 -1.57 1.88 -4.65
N LEU A 151 -0.38 1.84 -5.20
CA LEU A 151 0.31 0.63 -5.65
C LEU A 151 1.66 0.52 -4.92
N ASP A 152 2.14 -0.70 -4.74
CA ASP A 152 3.50 -0.94 -4.24
C ASP A 152 4.55 -0.27 -5.15
N ARG A 153 5.71 0.05 -4.60
CA ARG A 153 6.81 0.70 -5.33
C ARG A 153 7.11 0.04 -6.68
N TYR A 154 7.15 -1.27 -6.71
CA TYR A 154 7.53 -2.03 -7.92
C TYR A 154 6.32 -2.59 -8.69
N THR A 155 5.12 -2.45 -8.20
CA THR A 155 3.91 -2.76 -8.96
C THR A 155 3.71 -1.70 -10.03
N THR A 156 3.56 -2.14 -11.28
CA THR A 156 3.31 -1.28 -12.44
C THR A 156 1.83 -1.23 -12.79
N GLY A 157 1.41 -0.31 -13.65
CA GLY A 157 0.07 -0.32 -14.25
C GLY A 157 -0.87 0.76 -13.76
N CYS A 158 -2.17 0.54 -13.96
CA CYS A 158 -3.22 1.52 -13.74
C CYS A 158 -3.23 2.10 -12.33
N LEU A 159 -3.07 3.41 -12.23
CA LEU A 159 -3.24 4.19 -11.01
C LEU A 159 -4.11 5.40 -11.30
N ALA A 160 -5.21 5.53 -10.54
CA ALA A 160 -6.15 6.64 -10.66
C ALA A 160 -5.84 7.75 -9.68
N MET A 161 -5.96 8.99 -10.13
CA MET A 161 -5.82 10.20 -9.34
C MET A 161 -6.93 11.18 -9.69
N ALA A 162 -7.48 11.84 -8.69
CA ALA A 162 -8.43 12.92 -8.88
C ALA A 162 -7.73 14.25 -9.13
N LYS A 163 -8.31 15.11 -9.95
CA LYS A 163 -7.77 16.46 -10.25
C LYS A 163 -8.45 17.58 -9.46
N ASP A 164 -9.53 17.27 -8.77
CA ASP A 164 -10.26 18.19 -7.88
C ASP A 164 -10.79 17.47 -6.63
N VAL A 165 -11.21 18.24 -5.61
CA VAL A 165 -11.67 17.72 -4.33
C VAL A 165 -12.96 16.90 -4.46
N GLY A 166 -13.92 17.34 -5.29
CA GLY A 166 -15.18 16.63 -5.51
C GLY A 166 -14.95 15.27 -6.16
N SER A 167 -14.10 15.23 -7.17
CA SER A 167 -13.69 14.00 -7.85
C SER A 167 -12.94 13.05 -6.89
N GLN A 168 -12.09 13.59 -6.00
CA GLN A 168 -11.41 12.80 -4.98
C GLN A 168 -12.40 12.13 -4.03
N GLN A 169 -13.38 12.87 -3.52
CA GLN A 169 -14.41 12.35 -2.61
C GLN A 169 -15.26 11.27 -3.28
N SER A 170 -15.69 11.50 -4.53
CA SER A 170 -16.44 10.53 -5.33
C SER A 170 -15.66 9.22 -5.50
N LEU A 171 -14.40 9.30 -5.92
CA LEU A 171 -13.56 8.12 -6.13
C LEU A 171 -13.26 7.40 -4.80
N GLN A 172 -12.94 8.12 -3.73
CA GLN A 172 -12.73 7.52 -2.41
C GLN A 172 -13.96 6.73 -1.93
N LEU A 173 -15.16 7.25 -2.19
CA LEU A 173 -16.41 6.54 -1.88
C LEU A 173 -16.51 5.24 -2.68
N GLN A 174 -16.19 5.27 -3.99
CA GLN A 174 -16.19 4.06 -4.83
C GLN A 174 -15.20 3.00 -4.33
N PHE A 175 -13.99 3.39 -3.90
CA PHE A 175 -13.03 2.46 -3.28
C PHE A 175 -13.53 1.91 -1.96
N LYS A 176 -14.10 2.76 -1.10
CA LYS A 176 -14.68 2.37 0.21
C LYS A 176 -15.86 1.39 0.03
N ASP A 177 -16.75 1.67 -0.90
CA ASP A 177 -17.95 0.87 -1.18
C ASP A 177 -17.64 -0.34 -2.08
N ARG A 178 -16.37 -0.50 -2.51
CA ARG A 178 -15.88 -1.62 -3.33
C ARG A 178 -16.58 -1.76 -4.68
N THR A 179 -16.99 -0.66 -5.28
CA THR A 179 -17.57 -0.63 -6.62
C THR A 179 -16.50 -0.55 -7.72
N VAL A 180 -15.25 -0.29 -7.32
CA VAL A 180 -14.07 -0.30 -8.20
C VAL A 180 -13.63 -1.73 -8.47
N GLU A 181 -13.49 -2.11 -9.77
CA GLU A 181 -12.88 -3.39 -10.13
C GLU A 181 -11.39 -3.20 -10.38
N LYS A 182 -10.58 -4.03 -9.73
CA LYS A 182 -9.11 -4.02 -9.83
C LYS A 182 -8.63 -5.40 -10.23
N ARG A 183 -8.05 -5.52 -11.44
CA ARG A 183 -7.49 -6.77 -11.93
C ARG A 183 -6.01 -6.63 -12.19
N TYR A 184 -5.25 -7.55 -11.67
CA TYR A 184 -3.79 -7.59 -11.77
C TYR A 184 -3.37 -8.83 -12.53
N LEU A 185 -2.26 -8.72 -13.25
CA LEU A 185 -1.55 -9.87 -13.79
C LEU A 185 -0.30 -10.12 -12.93
N ALA A 186 -0.08 -11.37 -12.59
CA ALA A 186 1.13 -11.80 -11.90
C ALA A 186 1.75 -13.01 -12.60
N LEU A 187 3.07 -12.99 -12.77
CA LEU A 187 3.83 -14.16 -13.16
C LEU A 187 4.38 -14.83 -11.90
N VAL A 188 3.97 -16.08 -11.68
CA VAL A 188 4.22 -16.80 -10.42
C VAL A 188 4.90 -18.14 -10.67
N ARG A 189 5.54 -18.71 -9.64
CA ARG A 189 5.92 -20.12 -9.66
C ARG A 189 4.64 -20.98 -9.69
N MET A 190 4.63 -21.99 -10.56
CA MET A 190 3.48 -22.90 -10.63
C MET A 190 3.28 -23.63 -9.30
N SER A 191 2.03 -23.76 -8.86
CA SER A 191 1.63 -24.46 -7.66
C SER A 191 0.39 -25.31 -7.92
N ARG A 192 0.33 -26.49 -7.30
CA ARG A 192 -0.85 -27.38 -7.35
C ARG A 192 -2.10 -26.80 -6.69
N LYS A 193 -1.96 -25.69 -5.93
CA LYS A 193 -3.09 -24.97 -5.32
C LYS A 193 -3.73 -23.93 -6.25
N LEU A 194 -3.11 -23.67 -7.40
CA LEU A 194 -3.74 -22.85 -8.44
C LEU A 194 -4.81 -23.68 -9.15
N PRO A 195 -5.99 -23.13 -9.42
CA PRO A 195 -7.08 -23.85 -10.07
C PRO A 195 -6.75 -24.10 -11.55
N GLU A 196 -6.93 -25.33 -12.04
CA GLU A 196 -6.79 -25.62 -13.47
C GLU A 196 -7.96 -25.04 -14.29
N VAL A 197 -9.14 -24.99 -13.68
CA VAL A 197 -10.36 -24.44 -14.29
C VAL A 197 -11.03 -23.49 -13.29
N GLY A 198 -11.55 -22.37 -13.80
CA GLY A 198 -12.24 -21.38 -12.98
C GLY A 198 -11.28 -20.50 -12.16
N SER A 199 -11.63 -20.23 -10.92
CA SER A 199 -10.85 -19.38 -10.01
C SER A 199 -10.91 -19.88 -8.58
N VAL A 200 -9.91 -19.56 -7.78
CA VAL A 200 -9.88 -19.80 -6.32
C VAL A 200 -10.00 -18.47 -5.58
N LEU A 201 -10.81 -18.43 -4.52
CA LEU A 201 -10.88 -17.32 -3.60
C LEU A 201 -9.89 -17.56 -2.45
N VAL A 202 -8.91 -16.68 -2.32
CA VAL A 202 -8.02 -16.64 -1.16
C VAL A 202 -8.62 -15.66 -0.15
N ASP A 203 -9.20 -16.20 0.91
CA ASP A 203 -9.80 -15.46 2.01
C ASP A 203 -8.93 -15.66 3.26
N GLN A 204 -7.88 -14.84 3.38
CA GLN A 204 -6.89 -14.96 4.43
C GLN A 204 -6.59 -13.58 5.06
N PRO A 205 -6.89 -13.39 6.35
CA PRO A 205 -6.66 -12.10 7.02
C PRO A 205 -5.18 -11.73 7.04
N ILE A 206 -4.90 -10.44 6.86
CA ILE A 206 -3.55 -9.89 6.77
C ILE A 206 -3.27 -8.97 7.95
N ALA A 207 -2.10 -9.12 8.57
CA ALA A 207 -1.57 -8.24 9.59
C ALA A 207 -0.08 -7.97 9.34
N ARG A 208 0.50 -6.98 10.04
CA ARG A 208 1.96 -6.78 10.04
C ARG A 208 2.68 -8.00 10.60
N HIS A 209 3.79 -8.35 9.98
CA HIS A 209 4.63 -9.43 10.48
C HIS A 209 5.21 -9.07 11.86
N ARG A 210 5.21 -10.02 12.81
CA ARG A 210 5.53 -9.75 14.22
C ARG A 210 6.96 -9.27 14.47
N VAL A 211 7.90 -9.70 13.63
CA VAL A 211 9.34 -9.43 13.79
C VAL A 211 9.81 -8.45 12.71
N ASP A 212 9.56 -8.75 11.47
CA ASP A 212 9.97 -7.93 10.32
C ASP A 212 8.84 -6.95 9.97
N ARG A 213 8.97 -5.70 10.39
CA ARG A 213 7.93 -4.66 10.21
C ARG A 213 7.75 -4.21 8.76
N LEU A 214 8.68 -4.54 7.86
CA LEU A 214 8.54 -4.27 6.42
C LEU A 214 7.66 -5.30 5.71
N ARG A 215 7.32 -6.42 6.38
CA ARG A 215 6.53 -7.51 5.82
C ARG A 215 5.12 -7.56 6.40
N MET A 216 4.21 -8.05 5.59
CA MET A 216 2.89 -8.48 6.03
C MET A 216 2.89 -10.01 6.24
N ALA A 217 1.92 -10.51 7.00
CA ALA A 217 1.75 -11.93 7.27
C ALA A 217 0.26 -12.31 7.29
N VAL A 218 -0.06 -13.52 6.84
CA VAL A 218 -1.38 -14.12 7.10
C VAL A 218 -1.50 -14.38 8.60
N ASN A 219 -2.55 -13.83 9.21
CA ASN A 219 -2.78 -13.92 10.64
C ASN A 219 -4.28 -13.81 10.93
N ALA A 220 -4.84 -14.76 11.68
CA ALA A 220 -6.26 -14.79 12.03
C ALA A 220 -6.75 -13.52 12.76
N ALA A 221 -5.88 -12.82 13.48
CA ALA A 221 -6.18 -11.54 14.13
C ALA A 221 -5.98 -10.34 13.20
N GLY A 222 -5.67 -10.57 11.91
CA GLY A 222 -5.46 -9.54 10.90
C GLY A 222 -6.77 -8.98 10.35
N ARG A 223 -6.63 -8.02 9.42
CA ARG A 223 -7.78 -7.45 8.71
C ARG A 223 -8.28 -8.43 7.63
N PRO A 224 -9.58 -8.61 7.47
CA PRO A 224 -10.17 -9.45 6.41
C PRO A 224 -9.64 -9.04 5.04
N SER A 225 -9.19 -10.02 4.26
CA SER A 225 -8.55 -9.78 2.97
C SER A 225 -8.90 -10.88 1.99
N GLN A 226 -9.40 -10.49 0.81
CA GLN A 226 -9.91 -11.42 -0.20
C GLN A 226 -9.32 -11.10 -1.58
N THR A 227 -8.76 -12.13 -2.22
CA THR A 227 -8.23 -12.07 -3.59
C THR A 227 -8.76 -13.26 -4.37
N ARG A 228 -9.40 -13.03 -5.51
CA ARG A 228 -9.76 -14.09 -6.43
C ARG A 228 -8.63 -14.32 -7.43
N VAL A 229 -8.16 -15.53 -7.55
CA VAL A 229 -7.03 -15.91 -8.41
C VAL A 229 -7.52 -16.86 -9.50
N LYS A 230 -7.25 -16.52 -10.76
CA LYS A 230 -7.56 -17.33 -11.95
C LYS A 230 -6.25 -17.63 -12.68
N LEU A 231 -6.02 -18.90 -12.99
CA LEU A 231 -4.93 -19.31 -13.87
C LEU A 231 -5.31 -18.97 -15.33
N LEU A 232 -4.46 -18.21 -16.01
CA LEU A 232 -4.63 -17.88 -17.42
C LEU A 232 -3.83 -18.81 -18.34
N ALA A 233 -2.58 -19.07 -17.97
CA ALA A 233 -1.69 -19.96 -18.73
C ALA A 233 -0.55 -20.48 -17.83
N GLN A 234 0.09 -21.55 -18.24
CA GLN A 234 1.26 -22.11 -17.55
C GLN A 234 2.26 -22.67 -18.54
N ALA A 235 3.54 -22.49 -18.25
CA ALA A 235 4.64 -23.07 -19.02
C ALA A 235 5.92 -23.12 -18.16
N CYS A 236 6.74 -24.14 -18.35
CA CYS A 236 8.10 -24.24 -17.77
C CYS A 236 8.16 -23.96 -16.24
N GLY A 237 7.18 -24.46 -15.49
CA GLY A 237 7.14 -24.27 -14.03
C GLY A 237 6.69 -22.88 -13.56
N LEU A 238 6.30 -22.02 -14.49
CA LEU A 238 5.69 -20.71 -14.23
C LEU A 238 4.20 -20.71 -14.62
N ALA A 239 3.45 -19.80 -14.05
CA ALA A 239 2.06 -19.55 -14.38
C ALA A 239 1.78 -18.05 -14.47
N LEU A 240 1.01 -17.66 -15.48
CA LEU A 240 0.38 -16.36 -15.57
C LEU A 240 -0.97 -16.44 -14.88
N VAL A 241 -1.20 -15.61 -13.88
CA VAL A 241 -2.46 -15.55 -13.15
C VAL A 241 -3.07 -14.16 -13.21
N GLU A 242 -4.39 -14.11 -13.27
CA GLU A 242 -5.18 -12.91 -13.02
C GLU A 242 -5.61 -12.89 -11.55
N CYS A 243 -5.41 -11.77 -10.89
CA CYS A 243 -5.83 -11.54 -9.51
C CYS A 243 -6.86 -10.41 -9.46
N GLU A 244 -8.09 -10.72 -9.05
CA GLU A 244 -9.12 -9.73 -8.76
C GLU A 244 -9.06 -9.36 -7.28
N LEU A 245 -8.80 -8.07 -6.98
CA LEU A 245 -8.75 -7.56 -5.60
C LEU A 245 -10.16 -7.16 -5.12
N LEU A 246 -10.68 -7.92 -4.16
CA LEU A 246 -11.95 -7.59 -3.47
C LEU A 246 -11.73 -6.70 -2.25
N THR A 247 -10.52 -6.68 -1.72
CA THR A 247 -10.02 -5.77 -0.68
C THR A 247 -8.64 -5.26 -1.08
N GLY A 248 -8.14 -4.16 -0.48
CA GLY A 248 -6.84 -3.58 -0.80
C GLY A 248 -5.95 -3.44 0.45
N ARG A 249 -5.22 -4.49 0.85
CA ARG A 249 -4.27 -4.43 1.95
C ARG A 249 -2.85 -4.39 1.42
N THR A 250 -1.97 -3.74 2.14
CA THR A 250 -0.54 -3.68 1.80
C THR A 250 0.02 -5.08 1.49
N HIS A 251 0.66 -5.22 0.34
CA HIS A 251 1.23 -6.48 -0.15
C HIS A 251 0.23 -7.65 -0.32
N GLN A 252 -1.08 -7.39 -0.39
CA GLN A 252 -2.10 -8.44 -0.34
C GLN A 252 -1.92 -9.52 -1.40
N ILE A 253 -1.82 -9.17 -2.68
CA ILE A 253 -1.66 -10.15 -3.77
C ILE A 253 -0.38 -10.94 -3.57
N ARG A 254 0.73 -10.29 -3.24
CA ARG A 254 2.03 -10.89 -3.04
C ARG A 254 2.00 -11.95 -1.94
N LEU A 255 1.36 -11.62 -0.82
CA LEU A 255 1.20 -12.52 0.32
C LEU A 255 0.23 -13.67 0.03
N HIS A 256 -0.91 -13.39 -0.58
CA HIS A 256 -1.92 -14.39 -0.92
C HIS A 256 -1.40 -15.42 -1.92
N LEU A 257 -0.67 -14.98 -2.96
CA LEU A 257 -0.03 -15.89 -3.92
C LEU A 257 1.07 -16.72 -3.25
N SER A 258 1.88 -16.13 -2.37
CA SER A 258 2.84 -16.89 -1.56
C SER A 258 2.15 -17.92 -0.67
N HIS A 259 1.02 -17.60 -0.05
CA HIS A 259 0.21 -18.53 0.75
C HIS A 259 -0.32 -19.73 -0.08
N LEU A 260 -0.65 -19.52 -1.34
CA LEU A 260 -0.99 -20.58 -2.29
C LEU A 260 0.24 -21.40 -2.73
N GLY A 261 1.46 -21.10 -2.24
CA GLY A 261 2.70 -21.71 -2.70
C GLY A 261 3.10 -21.31 -4.13
N ALA A 262 2.51 -20.24 -4.64
CA ALA A 262 2.75 -19.64 -5.95
C ALA A 262 3.35 -18.23 -5.82
N PRO A 263 4.53 -18.06 -5.20
CA PRO A 263 5.14 -16.74 -5.01
C PRO A 263 5.41 -16.07 -6.36
N ILE A 264 5.27 -14.75 -6.38
CA ILE A 264 5.49 -13.93 -7.58
C ILE A 264 6.97 -13.97 -7.96
N LEU A 265 7.27 -14.17 -9.23
CA LEU A 265 8.62 -14.11 -9.77
C LEU A 265 9.20 -12.71 -9.52
N GLY A 266 10.44 -12.65 -9.03
CA GLY A 266 11.09 -11.39 -8.69
C GLY A 266 10.69 -10.80 -7.32
N ASP A 267 9.93 -11.52 -6.49
CA ASP A 267 9.54 -11.04 -5.16
C ASP A 267 10.40 -11.67 -4.05
N PRO A 268 11.51 -11.04 -3.63
CA PRO A 268 12.40 -11.62 -2.63
C PRO A 268 11.77 -11.64 -1.23
N MET A 269 10.78 -10.77 -0.99
CA MET A 269 10.15 -10.64 0.33
C MET A 269 9.23 -11.82 0.65
N TYR A 270 8.55 -12.38 -0.36
CA TYR A 270 7.57 -13.45 -0.18
C TYR A 270 7.94 -14.76 -0.90
N GLY A 271 9.25 -14.96 -1.16
CA GLY A 271 9.79 -16.24 -1.63
C GLY A 271 9.79 -16.43 -3.15
N GLY A 272 9.64 -15.34 -3.89
CA GLY A 272 9.79 -15.35 -5.35
C GLY A 272 11.25 -15.51 -5.76
N ALA A 273 11.48 -16.31 -6.81
CA ALA A 273 12.81 -16.45 -7.40
C ALA A 273 13.24 -15.12 -8.06
N PRO A 274 14.54 -14.76 -8.04
CA PRO A 274 15.03 -13.50 -8.59
C PRO A 274 15.04 -13.47 -10.13
N GLY A 275 14.55 -14.51 -10.77
CA GLY A 275 14.47 -14.67 -12.21
C GLY A 275 14.10 -16.08 -12.61
N TRP A 276 14.09 -16.30 -13.90
CA TRP A 276 13.77 -17.59 -14.51
C TRP A 276 14.85 -17.97 -15.55
N ARG A 277 14.97 -19.27 -15.84
CA ARG A 277 15.83 -19.77 -16.92
C ARG A 277 14.99 -20.58 -17.88
N ASP A 278 15.19 -20.36 -19.18
CA ASP A 278 14.54 -21.16 -20.22
C ASP A 278 15.18 -22.57 -20.37
N SER A 279 14.68 -23.34 -21.35
CA SER A 279 15.19 -24.69 -21.66
C SER A 279 16.66 -24.67 -22.12
N GLU A 280 17.13 -23.55 -22.68
CA GLU A 280 18.51 -23.35 -23.12
C GLU A 280 19.40 -22.79 -21.98
N LYS A 281 18.86 -22.71 -20.75
CA LYS A 281 19.51 -22.15 -19.55
C LYS A 281 19.82 -20.65 -19.65
N GLN A 282 19.25 -19.95 -20.64
CA GLN A 282 19.34 -18.49 -20.70
C GLN A 282 18.62 -17.90 -19.47
N ALA A 283 19.30 -16.98 -18.77
CA ALA A 283 18.76 -16.35 -17.59
C ALA A 283 17.93 -15.09 -17.93
N PHE A 284 16.75 -15.00 -17.34
CA PHE A 284 15.88 -13.80 -17.41
C PHE A 284 15.74 -13.26 -15.98
N PRO A 285 16.55 -12.27 -15.61
CA PRO A 285 16.49 -11.69 -14.28
C PRO A 285 15.19 -10.90 -14.11
N CYS A 286 14.56 -11.08 -12.95
CA CYS A 286 13.39 -10.33 -12.53
C CYS A 286 13.71 -9.67 -11.19
N PRO A 287 14.33 -8.48 -11.21
CA PRO A 287 14.81 -7.82 -10.00
C PRO A 287 13.68 -7.33 -9.09
N HIS A 288 12.47 -7.29 -9.58
CA HIS A 288 11.28 -6.80 -8.89
C HIS A 288 10.09 -7.74 -9.10
N PRO A 289 9.10 -7.72 -8.19
CA PRO A 289 7.90 -8.53 -8.34
C PRO A 289 7.23 -8.32 -9.69
N MET A 290 7.06 -9.39 -10.46
CA MET A 290 6.30 -9.36 -11.70
C MET A 290 4.80 -9.31 -11.39
N LEU A 291 4.36 -8.14 -10.94
CA LEU A 291 2.99 -7.77 -10.58
C LEU A 291 2.58 -6.49 -11.29
N HIS A 292 1.46 -6.54 -12.00
CA HIS A 292 1.00 -5.45 -12.86
C HIS A 292 -0.50 -5.19 -12.65
N ALA A 293 -0.86 -3.96 -12.29
CA ALA A 293 -2.24 -3.48 -12.18
C ALA A 293 -2.79 -3.30 -13.60
N TRP A 294 -3.28 -4.38 -14.16
CA TRP A 294 -3.60 -4.50 -15.59
C TRP A 294 -4.87 -3.76 -15.98
N LYS A 295 -5.97 -3.97 -15.21
CA LYS A 295 -7.28 -3.35 -15.49
C LYS A 295 -7.80 -2.64 -14.26
N LEU A 296 -8.36 -1.47 -14.48
CA LEU A 296 -9.06 -0.66 -13.49
C LEU A 296 -10.40 -0.21 -14.08
N SER A 297 -11.50 -0.54 -13.40
CA SER A 297 -12.84 -0.09 -13.79
C SER A 297 -13.44 0.76 -12.68
N ILE A 298 -13.82 1.99 -13.01
CA ILE A 298 -14.40 2.97 -12.09
C ILE A 298 -15.59 3.66 -12.76
N ASN A 299 -16.45 4.29 -11.96
CA ASN A 299 -17.38 5.26 -12.46
C ASN A 299 -16.69 6.64 -12.51
N HIS A 300 -16.85 7.33 -13.63
CA HIS A 300 -16.25 8.64 -13.81
C HIS A 300 -16.82 9.66 -12.79
N PRO A 301 -15.98 10.39 -12.04
CA PRO A 301 -16.45 11.22 -10.93
C PRO A 301 -17.30 12.41 -11.34
N GLY A 302 -17.27 12.82 -12.62
CA GLY A 302 -18.02 13.95 -13.12
C GLY A 302 -19.40 13.60 -13.73
N ASP A 303 -19.53 12.42 -14.37
CA ASP A 303 -20.76 12.03 -15.11
C ASP A 303 -21.27 10.62 -14.75
N ASP A 304 -20.64 9.94 -13.79
CA ASP A 304 -20.96 8.59 -13.29
C ASP A 304 -20.91 7.48 -14.37
N ARG A 305 -20.38 7.75 -15.56
CA ARG A 305 -20.22 6.77 -16.63
C ARG A 305 -19.16 5.72 -16.24
N ARG A 306 -19.49 4.43 -16.40
CA ARG A 306 -18.52 3.35 -16.19
C ARG A 306 -17.40 3.42 -17.22
N MET A 307 -16.16 3.40 -16.74
CA MET A 307 -14.97 3.45 -17.58
C MET A 307 -14.00 2.32 -17.21
N ASP A 308 -13.42 1.73 -18.25
CA ASP A 308 -12.44 0.64 -18.13
C ASP A 308 -11.10 1.12 -18.69
N PHE A 309 -10.05 0.98 -17.88
CA PHE A 309 -8.68 1.33 -18.25
C PHE A 309 -7.82 0.08 -18.27
N ILE A 310 -6.97 -0.04 -19.29
CA ILE A 310 -6.04 -1.16 -19.46
C ILE A 310 -4.64 -0.59 -19.61
N ALA A 311 -3.74 -0.96 -18.70
CA ALA A 311 -2.32 -0.62 -18.83
C ALA A 311 -1.61 -1.67 -19.70
N PRO A 312 -0.72 -1.23 -20.62
CA PRO A 312 0.07 -2.15 -21.42
C PRO A 312 1.08 -2.91 -20.55
N LEU A 313 1.30 -4.19 -20.86
CA LEU A 313 2.30 -4.97 -20.13
C LEU A 313 3.70 -4.37 -20.31
N PRO A 314 4.47 -4.21 -19.23
CA PRO A 314 5.87 -3.78 -19.30
C PRO A 314 6.72 -4.73 -20.16
N GLU A 315 7.80 -4.21 -20.75
CA GLU A 315 8.70 -4.99 -21.60
C GLU A 315 9.21 -6.26 -20.91
N ALA A 316 9.59 -6.17 -19.64
CA ALA A 316 10.05 -7.33 -18.87
C ALA A 316 9.02 -8.48 -18.86
N TYR A 317 7.71 -8.18 -18.79
CA TYR A 317 6.65 -9.17 -18.90
C TYR A 317 6.57 -9.76 -20.31
N ARG A 318 6.55 -8.90 -21.32
CA ARG A 318 6.42 -9.30 -22.73
C ARG A 318 7.53 -10.24 -23.14
N VAL A 319 8.77 -9.94 -22.74
CA VAL A 319 9.95 -10.80 -23.02
C VAL A 319 9.78 -12.18 -22.40
N VAL A 320 9.43 -12.25 -21.12
CA VAL A 320 9.29 -13.56 -20.43
C VAL A 320 8.09 -14.35 -20.98
N LEU A 321 6.94 -13.72 -21.21
CA LEU A 321 5.74 -14.37 -21.76
C LEU A 321 6.00 -14.91 -23.18
N ALA A 322 6.68 -14.13 -24.03
CA ALA A 322 7.06 -14.57 -25.38
C ALA A 322 7.97 -15.80 -25.35
N LYS A 323 8.94 -15.85 -24.43
CA LYS A 323 9.83 -17.02 -24.24
C LYS A 323 9.10 -18.24 -23.69
N LEU A 324 8.06 -18.03 -22.90
CA LEU A 324 7.19 -19.10 -22.41
C LEU A 324 6.16 -19.57 -23.44
N GLY A 325 6.02 -18.88 -24.59
CA GLY A 325 4.96 -19.14 -25.55
C GLY A 325 3.55 -18.82 -25.00
N ILE A 326 3.46 -17.94 -24.00
CA ILE A 326 2.18 -17.52 -23.39
C ILE A 326 1.70 -16.27 -24.12
N ALA A 327 0.47 -16.34 -24.65
CA ALA A 327 -0.17 -15.18 -25.26
C ALA A 327 -0.44 -14.09 -24.21
N ILE A 328 -0.32 -12.84 -24.62
CA ILE A 328 -0.71 -11.68 -23.81
C ILE A 328 -2.25 -11.60 -23.80
N PRO A 329 -2.89 -11.51 -22.63
CA PRO A 329 -4.35 -11.49 -22.50
C PRO A 329 -4.99 -10.20 -23.04
#